data_5c8142872f519cbe284687e69ae1c4ae
#
_entry.id   5c8142872f519cbe284687e69ae1c4ae
#
_cell.length_a   1.000
_cell.length_b   1.000
_cell.length_c   1.000
_cell.angle_alpha   90.00
_cell.angle_beta   90.00
_cell.angle_gamma   90.00
#
_symmetry.space_group_name_H-M   'P 1'
#
loop_
_entity.id
_entity.type
_entity.pdbx_description
1 polymer ?
#
loop_
_entity_poly.entity_id
_entity_poly.type
_entity_poly.pdbx_seq_one_letter_code
_entity_poly.pdbx_strand_id
1 'polypeptide(L)'
;KNRPRRGKLVLVSAITPTPAGEGKTTTSIGLVQGLARIGVTSAAALRTAVSQCRACALCESRTQTVFGVGHERARLMIVGEAPGENEDLQGEPFVGQSGKLLDNMLRAIGLARDAQTPEQAVFICNTVKCRPPRNRNPDAAEIARCAPFLERQIELVQPKLLLAMGRFAVQALLGSDEAIGKLRGRVHDRRGVPLIVTYHPAYLLRTLADKARAWDDLCLAASVLELPA
;
A
#
# COMPACT_ATOMS: atom_id res chain seq x y z
N LYS A 1 6.66 -1.74 -44.55
CA LYS A 1 5.77 -2.79 -43.97
C LYS A 1 6.22 -3.04 -42.53
N ASN A 2 5.81 -2.22 -41.57
CA ASN A 2 6.06 -2.40 -40.14
C ASN A 2 4.92 -3.19 -39.52
N ARG A 3 5.17 -4.45 -39.15
CA ARG A 3 4.28 -5.21 -38.28
C ARG A 3 4.61 -4.87 -36.81
N PRO A 4 3.64 -4.54 -35.95
CA PRO A 4 3.90 -4.38 -34.55
C PRO A 4 4.29 -5.71 -33.93
N ARG A 5 5.46 -5.76 -33.25
CA ARG A 5 5.90 -6.93 -32.51
C ARG A 5 4.96 -7.15 -31.33
N ARG A 6 4.15 -8.21 -31.36
CA ARG A 6 3.40 -8.71 -30.21
C ARG A 6 4.42 -9.26 -29.20
N GLY A 7 4.74 -8.49 -28.18
CA GLY A 7 5.55 -8.97 -27.06
C GLY A 7 4.75 -10.01 -26.28
N LYS A 8 5.27 -11.25 -26.20
CA LYS A 8 4.76 -12.26 -25.27
C LYS A 8 5.25 -11.88 -23.87
N LEU A 9 4.31 -11.73 -22.93
CA LEU A 9 4.63 -11.59 -21.51
C LEU A 9 5.27 -12.89 -21.03
N VAL A 10 6.58 -12.92 -20.89
CA VAL A 10 7.29 -14.02 -20.24
C VAL A 10 7.40 -13.66 -18.77
N LEU A 11 6.51 -14.20 -17.95
CA LEU A 11 6.67 -14.20 -16.51
C LEU A 11 7.80 -15.15 -16.17
N VAL A 12 9.00 -14.63 -15.90
CA VAL A 12 10.11 -15.43 -15.39
C VAL A 12 9.79 -15.74 -13.91
N SER A 13 9.20 -16.89 -13.68
CA SER A 13 9.04 -17.45 -12.35
C SER A 13 10.23 -18.37 -12.06
N ALA A 14 11.37 -17.79 -11.74
CA ALA A 14 12.48 -18.53 -11.17
C ALA A 14 13.30 -17.59 -10.30
N ILE A 15 12.92 -17.46 -9.05
CA ILE A 15 13.82 -16.94 -8.03
C ILE A 15 13.96 -18.04 -6.98
N THR A 16 15.08 -18.74 -7.05
CA THR A 16 15.56 -19.62 -5.99
C THR A 16 15.74 -18.79 -4.73
N PRO A 17 15.27 -19.24 -3.55
CA PRO A 17 15.47 -18.50 -2.31
C PRO A 17 16.96 -18.43 -2.00
N THR A 18 17.55 -17.24 -2.02
CA THR A 18 18.87 -16.99 -1.47
C THR A 18 18.80 -16.89 0.06
N PRO A 19 19.82 -17.34 0.80
CA PRO A 19 19.85 -17.26 2.25
C PRO A 19 19.71 -15.83 2.77
N ALA A 20 19.14 -15.71 3.98
CA ALA A 20 18.75 -14.46 4.63
C ALA A 20 19.83 -13.36 4.58
N GLY A 21 19.45 -12.18 4.10
CA GLY A 21 20.12 -10.91 4.40
C GLY A 21 20.25 -9.93 3.23
N GLU A 22 20.71 -10.31 2.05
CA GLU A 22 21.17 -9.34 1.03
C GLU A 22 20.36 -9.29 -0.28
N GLY A 23 19.46 -10.21 -0.51
CA GLY A 23 18.73 -10.32 -1.79
C GLY A 23 17.46 -9.50 -1.94
N LYS A 24 16.85 -9.03 -0.86
CA LYS A 24 15.49 -8.47 -0.87
C LYS A 24 15.39 -7.15 -1.63
N THR A 25 16.35 -6.27 -1.49
CA THR A 25 16.32 -4.92 -2.10
C THR A 25 16.59 -4.98 -3.61
N THR A 26 17.54 -5.80 -4.03
CA THR A 26 17.94 -5.91 -5.44
C THR A 26 16.87 -6.58 -6.31
N THR A 27 16.16 -7.57 -5.76
CA THR A 27 15.09 -8.28 -6.47
C THR A 27 13.85 -7.39 -6.65
N SER A 28 13.50 -6.61 -5.63
CA SER A 28 12.37 -5.67 -5.71
C SER A 28 12.65 -4.56 -6.72
N ILE A 29 13.86 -4.01 -6.74
CA ILE A 29 14.27 -2.99 -7.72
C ILE A 29 14.25 -3.57 -9.14
N GLY A 30 14.76 -4.78 -9.35
CA GLY A 30 14.75 -5.45 -10.65
C GLY A 30 13.34 -5.69 -11.19
N LEU A 31 12.38 -6.03 -10.34
CA LEU A 31 11.00 -6.30 -10.75
C LEU A 31 10.22 -5.00 -11.02
N VAL A 32 10.45 -3.95 -10.25
CA VAL A 32 9.87 -2.61 -10.49
C VAL A 32 10.40 -2.04 -11.81
N GLN A 33 11.70 -2.13 -12.06
CA GLN A 33 12.30 -1.78 -13.36
C GLN A 33 11.80 -2.68 -14.49
N GLY A 34 11.51 -3.95 -14.19
CA GLY A 34 10.88 -4.90 -15.09
C GLY A 34 9.49 -4.45 -15.50
N LEU A 35 8.63 -4.06 -14.55
CA LEU A 35 7.28 -3.55 -14.83
C LEU A 35 7.32 -2.27 -15.68
N ALA A 36 8.25 -1.36 -15.43
CA ALA A 36 8.45 -0.18 -16.27
C ALA A 36 8.92 -0.54 -17.68
N ARG A 37 9.86 -1.50 -17.82
CA ARG A 37 10.37 -1.97 -19.13
C ARG A 37 9.32 -2.71 -19.97
N ILE A 38 8.34 -3.35 -19.36
CA ILE A 38 7.24 -4.04 -20.07
C ILE A 38 6.03 -3.12 -20.33
N GLY A 39 6.18 -1.80 -20.18
CA GLY A 39 5.16 -0.82 -20.55
C GLY A 39 4.11 -0.54 -19.48
N VAL A 40 4.35 -0.91 -18.21
CA VAL A 40 3.48 -0.53 -17.08
C VAL A 40 3.82 0.90 -16.64
N THR A 41 3.45 1.87 -17.46
CA THR A 41 3.79 3.29 -17.27
C THR A 41 2.66 4.12 -16.68
N SER A 42 1.47 3.54 -16.48
CA SER A 42 0.30 4.24 -15.94
C SER A 42 -0.39 3.40 -14.85
N ALA A 43 -1.19 4.08 -14.02
CA ALA A 43 -2.01 3.42 -13.01
C ALA A 43 -3.02 2.44 -13.62
N ALA A 44 -3.59 2.73 -14.79
CA ALA A 44 -4.50 1.84 -15.50
C ALA A 44 -3.80 0.54 -15.94
N ALA A 45 -2.59 0.63 -16.51
CA ALA A 45 -1.80 -0.53 -16.90
C ALA A 45 -1.40 -1.36 -15.67
N LEU A 46 -1.03 -0.71 -14.56
CA LEU A 46 -0.71 -1.39 -13.32
C LEU A 46 -1.93 -2.09 -12.72
N ARG A 47 -3.10 -1.47 -12.74
CA ARG A 47 -4.37 -2.07 -12.29
C ARG A 47 -4.69 -3.34 -13.08
N THR A 48 -4.51 -3.31 -14.40
CA THR A 48 -4.68 -4.48 -15.26
C THR A 48 -3.68 -5.60 -14.90
N ALA A 49 -2.41 -5.27 -14.68
CA ALA A 49 -1.40 -6.24 -14.26
C ALA A 49 -1.72 -6.88 -12.89
N VAL A 50 -2.21 -6.08 -11.94
CA VAL A 50 -2.65 -6.57 -10.62
C VAL A 50 -3.86 -7.49 -10.75
N SER A 51 -4.87 -7.14 -11.56
CA SER A 51 -6.09 -7.95 -11.71
C SER A 51 -5.81 -9.34 -12.27
N GLN A 52 -4.80 -9.47 -13.11
CA GLN A 52 -4.37 -10.72 -13.75
C GLN A 52 -3.30 -11.48 -12.96
N CYS A 53 -2.84 -10.94 -11.82
CA CYS A 53 -1.74 -11.51 -11.06
C CYS A 53 -2.06 -12.92 -10.51
N ARG A 54 -1.13 -13.86 -10.71
CA ARG A 54 -1.17 -15.23 -10.16
C ARG A 54 0.15 -15.61 -9.48
N ALA A 55 0.84 -14.64 -8.89
CA ALA A 55 2.20 -14.83 -8.37
C ALA A 55 2.27 -15.57 -7.01
N CYS A 56 1.14 -15.71 -6.30
CA CYS A 56 1.06 -16.42 -5.02
C CYS A 56 -0.31 -17.07 -4.84
N ALA A 57 -0.45 -17.98 -3.86
CA ALA A 57 -1.66 -18.74 -3.60
C ALA A 57 -2.90 -17.89 -3.26
N LEU A 58 -2.72 -16.62 -2.84
CA LEU A 58 -3.87 -15.74 -2.59
C LEU A 58 -4.75 -15.52 -3.83
N CYS A 59 -4.24 -15.74 -5.03
CA CYS A 59 -5.04 -15.63 -6.25
C CYS A 59 -6.11 -16.72 -6.38
N GLU A 60 -5.98 -17.83 -5.66
CA GLU A 60 -6.91 -18.95 -5.72
C GLU A 60 -8.16 -18.73 -4.85
N SER A 61 -8.00 -17.95 -3.76
CA SER A 61 -9.05 -17.75 -2.75
C SER A 61 -9.72 -16.38 -2.78
N ARG A 62 -9.16 -15.41 -3.52
CA ARG A 62 -9.76 -14.08 -3.65
C ARG A 62 -10.98 -14.09 -4.56
N THR A 63 -11.94 -13.23 -4.29
CA THR A 63 -13.03 -12.90 -5.23
C THR A 63 -12.49 -11.98 -6.33
N GLN A 64 -11.74 -10.94 -5.95
CA GLN A 64 -11.07 -10.03 -6.87
C GLN A 64 -9.83 -9.40 -6.22
N THR A 65 -9.07 -8.66 -7.02
CA THR A 65 -7.95 -7.89 -6.49
C THR A 65 -8.41 -6.53 -5.98
N VAL A 66 -7.80 -6.06 -4.90
CA VAL A 66 -8.01 -4.73 -4.33
C VAL A 66 -6.79 -3.88 -4.64
N PHE A 67 -6.87 -3.15 -5.74
CA PHE A 67 -5.75 -2.35 -6.23
C PHE A 67 -5.41 -1.17 -5.31
N GLY A 68 -6.42 -0.39 -5.00
CA GLY A 68 -6.34 0.88 -4.30
C GLY A 68 -7.41 1.84 -4.80
N VAL A 69 -7.65 2.91 -4.04
CA VAL A 69 -8.64 3.94 -4.33
C VAL A 69 -8.08 5.33 -4.00
N GLY A 70 -8.57 6.33 -4.69
CA GLY A 70 -8.22 7.73 -4.49
C GLY A 70 -7.55 8.36 -5.70
N HIS A 71 -7.02 9.54 -5.51
CA HIS A 71 -6.47 10.36 -6.60
C HIS A 71 -5.05 9.93 -6.97
N GLU A 72 -4.77 9.76 -8.26
CA GLU A 72 -3.46 9.28 -8.76
C GLU A 72 -2.28 10.25 -8.50
N ARG A 73 -2.55 11.49 -8.12
CA ARG A 73 -1.57 12.51 -7.72
C ARG A 73 -1.78 12.97 -6.28
N ALA A 74 -2.32 12.12 -5.42
CA ALA A 74 -2.54 12.45 -4.03
C ALA A 74 -1.22 12.77 -3.32
N ARG A 75 -1.24 13.82 -2.48
CA ARG A 75 -0.07 14.19 -1.67
C ARG A 75 0.17 13.20 -0.53
N LEU A 76 -0.89 12.56 -0.01
CA LEU A 76 -0.84 11.51 1.01
C LEU A 76 -1.17 10.14 0.41
N MET A 77 -0.26 9.18 0.58
CA MET A 77 -0.53 7.78 0.27
C MET A 77 -0.57 6.95 1.55
N ILE A 78 -1.67 6.25 1.74
CA ILE A 78 -1.93 5.41 2.91
C ILE A 78 -1.72 3.95 2.53
N VAL A 79 -0.93 3.25 3.34
CA VAL A 79 -0.63 1.84 3.12
C VAL A 79 -1.09 1.03 4.34
N GLY A 80 -2.05 0.13 4.12
CA GLY A 80 -2.51 -0.83 5.10
C GLY A 80 -1.89 -2.22 4.92
N GLU A 81 -2.51 -3.22 5.53
CA GLU A 81 -2.03 -4.60 5.55
C GLU A 81 -2.52 -5.39 4.33
N ALA A 82 -3.77 -5.75 4.31
CA ALA A 82 -4.40 -6.65 3.35
C ALA A 82 -5.90 -6.35 3.23
N PRO A 83 -6.55 -6.72 2.11
CA PRO A 83 -8.00 -6.70 2.00
C PRO A 83 -8.66 -7.65 2.99
N GLY A 84 -9.74 -7.22 3.62
CA GLY A 84 -10.68 -8.05 4.34
C GLY A 84 -11.79 -8.57 3.41
N GLU A 85 -12.82 -9.15 4.00
CA GLU A 85 -13.95 -9.75 3.25
C GLU A 85 -14.75 -8.72 2.45
N ASN A 86 -15.09 -7.60 3.07
CA ASN A 86 -15.84 -6.55 2.39
C ASN A 86 -15.04 -5.92 1.24
N GLU A 87 -13.72 -5.75 1.45
CA GLU A 87 -12.81 -5.23 0.45
C GLU A 87 -12.65 -6.19 -0.74
N ASP A 88 -12.59 -7.51 -0.49
CA ASP A 88 -12.52 -8.54 -1.52
C ASP A 88 -13.80 -8.61 -2.36
N LEU A 89 -14.96 -8.40 -1.74
CA LEU A 89 -16.25 -8.35 -2.43
C LEU A 89 -16.44 -7.07 -3.24
N GLN A 90 -16.01 -5.91 -2.72
CA GLN A 90 -16.23 -4.61 -3.36
C GLN A 90 -15.09 -4.17 -4.28
N GLY A 91 -13.89 -4.73 -4.12
CA GLY A 91 -12.71 -4.37 -4.92
C GLY A 91 -12.02 -3.08 -4.47
N GLU A 92 -12.43 -2.49 -3.34
CA GLU A 92 -11.85 -1.25 -2.79
C GLU A 92 -11.28 -1.47 -1.39
N PRO A 93 -10.15 -0.82 -1.03
CA PRO A 93 -9.56 -0.95 0.30
C PRO A 93 -10.35 -0.15 1.34
N PHE A 94 -10.37 -0.66 2.57
CA PHE A 94 -10.98 0.05 3.72
C PHE A 94 -12.44 0.44 3.50
N VAL A 95 -13.30 -0.50 3.16
CA VAL A 95 -14.76 -0.30 3.01
C VAL A 95 -15.56 -0.81 4.21
N GLY A 96 -14.97 -1.65 5.07
CA GLY A 96 -15.58 -2.14 6.30
C GLY A 96 -15.56 -1.13 7.44
N GLN A 97 -15.81 -1.56 8.69
CA GLN A 97 -15.85 -0.69 9.87
C GLN A 97 -14.52 0.05 10.12
N SER A 98 -13.39 -0.61 9.86
CA SER A 98 -12.07 0.03 9.93
C SER A 98 -11.91 1.14 8.88
N GLY A 99 -12.52 0.98 7.72
CA GLY A 99 -12.53 1.99 6.67
C GLY A 99 -13.36 3.21 7.04
N LYS A 100 -14.54 3.01 7.65
CA LYS A 100 -15.37 4.12 8.17
C LYS A 100 -14.61 4.95 9.20
N LEU A 101 -13.86 4.29 10.09
CA LEU A 101 -13.01 4.99 11.03
C LEU A 101 -11.92 5.77 10.30
N LEU A 102 -11.24 5.16 9.32
CA LEU A 102 -10.21 5.84 8.51
C LEU A 102 -10.78 7.08 7.80
N ASP A 103 -11.95 6.98 7.18
CA ASP A 103 -12.58 8.12 6.51
C ASP A 103 -12.88 9.27 7.47
N ASN A 104 -13.33 8.97 8.69
CA ASN A 104 -13.55 10.00 9.72
C ASN A 104 -12.22 10.63 10.18
N MET A 105 -11.17 9.81 10.33
CA MET A 105 -9.83 10.30 10.69
C MET A 105 -9.28 11.24 9.62
N LEU A 106 -9.42 10.88 8.35
CA LEU A 106 -8.97 11.71 7.22
C LEU A 106 -9.76 13.00 7.11
N ARG A 107 -11.09 12.93 7.24
CA ARG A 107 -11.96 14.11 7.20
C ARG A 107 -11.61 15.10 8.31
N ALA A 108 -11.20 14.62 9.48
CA ALA A 108 -10.82 15.48 10.60
C ALA A 108 -9.54 16.30 10.34
N ILE A 109 -8.72 15.90 9.35
CA ILE A 109 -7.55 16.67 8.88
C ILE A 109 -7.76 17.27 7.49
N GLY A 110 -9.01 17.39 7.03
CA GLY A 110 -9.37 18.02 5.75
C GLY A 110 -9.08 17.18 4.50
N LEU A 111 -8.89 15.86 4.63
CA LEU A 111 -8.61 14.95 3.52
C LEU A 111 -9.77 13.97 3.28
N ALA A 112 -9.91 13.50 2.03
CA ALA A 112 -10.91 12.50 1.68
C ALA A 112 -10.44 11.60 0.51
N ARG A 113 -10.94 10.35 0.47
CA ARG A 113 -10.62 9.41 -0.61
C ARG A 113 -11.29 9.75 -1.94
N ASP A 114 -12.40 10.48 -1.90
CA ASP A 114 -13.23 10.88 -3.03
C ASP A 114 -13.03 12.36 -3.43
N ALA A 115 -12.07 13.05 -2.79
CA ALA A 115 -11.74 14.43 -3.15
C ALA A 115 -11.16 14.49 -4.58
N GLN A 116 -11.55 15.54 -5.32
CA GLN A 116 -11.21 15.70 -6.73
C GLN A 116 -9.88 16.46 -6.93
N THR A 117 -9.40 17.13 -5.90
CA THR A 117 -8.14 17.88 -5.97
C THR A 117 -7.02 17.13 -5.27
N PRO A 118 -5.80 17.10 -5.83
CA PRO A 118 -4.65 16.41 -5.23
C PRO A 118 -4.34 16.84 -3.79
N GLU A 119 -4.64 18.10 -3.47
CA GLU A 119 -4.36 18.72 -2.17
C GLU A 119 -5.21 18.12 -1.05
N GLN A 120 -6.45 17.78 -1.35
CA GLN A 120 -7.43 17.22 -0.41
C GLN A 120 -7.60 15.70 -0.54
N ALA A 121 -7.07 15.13 -1.61
CA ALA A 121 -7.21 13.73 -1.89
C ALA A 121 -6.14 12.88 -1.21
N VAL A 122 -6.49 11.63 -0.96
CA VAL A 122 -5.57 10.57 -0.57
C VAL A 122 -5.55 9.46 -1.62
N PHE A 123 -4.46 8.66 -1.63
CA PHE A 123 -4.44 7.36 -2.28
C PHE A 123 -4.30 6.28 -1.23
N ILE A 124 -5.24 5.34 -1.19
CA ILE A 124 -5.30 4.28 -0.17
C ILE A 124 -5.06 2.94 -0.84
N CYS A 125 -4.13 2.16 -0.32
CA CYS A 125 -3.90 0.79 -0.76
C CYS A 125 -3.42 -0.10 0.40
N ASN A 126 -3.19 -1.36 0.11
CA ASN A 126 -2.63 -2.32 1.06
C ASN A 126 -1.29 -2.88 0.57
N THR A 127 -0.52 -3.46 1.47
CA THR A 127 0.73 -4.17 1.19
C THR A 127 0.49 -5.33 0.22
N VAL A 128 -0.54 -6.15 0.46
CA VAL A 128 -0.98 -7.18 -0.50
C VAL A 128 -2.29 -6.80 -1.15
N LYS A 129 -2.50 -7.24 -2.40
CA LYS A 129 -3.66 -6.86 -3.22
C LYS A 129 -4.78 -7.91 -3.22
N CYS A 130 -4.60 -9.00 -2.50
CA CYS A 130 -5.54 -10.11 -2.42
C CYS A 130 -5.86 -10.41 -0.95
N ARG A 131 -7.11 -10.82 -0.67
CA ARG A 131 -7.54 -11.22 0.66
C ARG A 131 -6.88 -12.53 1.07
N PRO A 132 -6.18 -12.61 2.22
CA PRO A 132 -5.75 -13.89 2.77
C PRO A 132 -6.95 -14.71 3.28
N PRO A 133 -6.95 -16.05 3.14
CA PRO A 133 -8.03 -16.91 3.59
C PRO A 133 -8.41 -16.64 5.05
N ARG A 134 -9.72 -16.49 5.31
CA ARG A 134 -10.28 -16.21 6.67
C ARG A 134 -9.68 -14.96 7.34
N ASN A 135 -9.23 -13.99 6.55
CA ASN A 135 -8.59 -12.76 7.03
C ASN A 135 -7.37 -13.01 7.93
N ARG A 136 -6.61 -14.10 7.70
CA ARG A 136 -5.32 -14.28 8.38
C ARG A 136 -4.33 -13.21 7.97
N ASN A 137 -3.30 -13.03 8.75
CA ASN A 137 -2.19 -12.17 8.34
C ASN A 137 -1.53 -12.71 7.06
N PRO A 138 -1.09 -11.82 6.14
CA PRO A 138 -0.28 -12.23 5.00
C PRO A 138 1.07 -12.78 5.46
N ASP A 139 1.57 -13.80 4.79
CA ASP A 139 2.91 -14.31 5.07
C ASP A 139 4.01 -13.51 4.35
N ALA A 140 5.26 -13.74 4.76
CA ALA A 140 6.40 -13.00 4.20
C ALA A 140 6.59 -13.24 2.68
N ALA A 141 6.27 -14.43 2.19
CA ALA A 141 6.38 -14.75 0.76
C ALA A 141 5.29 -14.04 -0.05
N GLU A 142 4.06 -13.97 0.47
CA GLU A 142 2.95 -13.24 -0.13
C GLU A 142 3.27 -11.74 -0.23
N ILE A 143 3.78 -11.14 0.87
CA ILE A 143 4.22 -9.75 0.90
C ILE A 143 5.33 -9.51 -0.13
N ALA A 144 6.37 -10.35 -0.14
CA ALA A 144 7.49 -10.19 -1.06
C ALA A 144 7.06 -10.28 -2.53
N ARG A 145 6.14 -11.19 -2.88
CA ARG A 145 5.60 -11.33 -4.24
C ARG A 145 4.70 -10.15 -4.65
N CYS A 146 4.04 -9.53 -3.69
CA CYS A 146 3.15 -8.37 -3.94
C CYS A 146 3.88 -7.02 -3.88
N ALA A 147 5.04 -6.96 -3.23
CA ALA A 147 5.84 -5.74 -3.03
C ALA A 147 6.09 -4.94 -4.32
N PRO A 148 6.39 -5.54 -5.49
CA PRO A 148 6.61 -4.78 -6.73
C PRO A 148 5.43 -3.93 -7.17
N PHE A 149 4.21 -4.37 -6.89
CA PHE A 149 3.00 -3.58 -7.19
C PHE A 149 2.90 -2.36 -6.27
N LEU A 150 3.20 -2.51 -4.98
CA LEU A 150 3.24 -1.39 -4.03
C LEU A 150 4.33 -0.38 -4.40
N GLU A 151 5.54 -0.86 -4.71
CA GLU A 151 6.64 0.00 -5.16
C GLU A 151 6.22 0.81 -6.40
N ARG A 152 5.63 0.14 -7.39
CA ARG A 152 5.19 0.82 -8.61
C ARG A 152 4.05 1.80 -8.37
N GLN A 153 3.16 1.52 -7.44
CA GLN A 153 2.12 2.49 -7.03
C GLN A 153 2.75 3.75 -6.43
N ILE A 154 3.73 3.60 -5.54
CA ILE A 154 4.44 4.75 -4.95
C ILE A 154 5.15 5.59 -6.02
N GLU A 155 5.80 4.93 -6.99
CA GLU A 155 6.45 5.62 -8.11
C GLU A 155 5.47 6.37 -9.02
N LEU A 156 4.26 5.85 -9.23
CA LEU A 156 3.25 6.47 -10.08
C LEU A 156 2.52 7.61 -9.37
N VAL A 157 2.17 7.42 -8.09
CA VAL A 157 1.47 8.43 -7.28
C VAL A 157 2.40 9.57 -6.89
N GLN A 158 3.68 9.29 -6.65
CA GLN A 158 4.71 10.25 -6.19
C GLN A 158 4.24 11.07 -4.97
N PRO A 159 3.80 10.40 -3.89
CA PRO A 159 3.25 11.10 -2.74
C PRO A 159 4.32 11.96 -2.04
N LYS A 160 3.90 13.05 -1.43
CA LYS A 160 4.75 13.86 -0.53
C LYS A 160 4.94 13.22 0.84
N LEU A 161 3.99 12.35 1.23
CA LEU A 161 4.00 11.66 2.51
C LEU A 161 3.40 10.25 2.36
N LEU A 162 4.05 9.27 2.98
CA LEU A 162 3.53 7.93 3.18
C LEU A 162 3.02 7.79 4.62
N LEU A 163 1.82 7.22 4.80
CA LEU A 163 1.27 6.86 6.10
C LEU A 163 1.17 5.34 6.21
N ALA A 164 2.06 4.73 6.99
CA ALA A 164 2.10 3.29 7.23
C ALA A 164 1.17 2.92 8.39
N MET A 165 0.11 2.18 8.10
CA MET A 165 -0.88 1.76 9.09
C MET A 165 -0.69 0.30 9.51
N GLY A 166 -0.11 0.12 10.71
CA GLY A 166 0.10 -1.20 11.30
C GLY A 166 1.41 -1.87 10.87
N ARG A 167 1.73 -2.99 11.54
CA ARG A 167 3.05 -3.65 11.45
C ARG A 167 3.42 -4.12 10.04
N PHE A 168 2.48 -4.62 9.26
CA PHE A 168 2.78 -5.14 7.92
C PHE A 168 3.12 -4.04 6.93
N ALA A 169 2.47 -2.88 7.05
CA ALA A 169 2.84 -1.70 6.27
C ALA A 169 4.23 -1.19 6.67
N VAL A 170 4.54 -1.17 7.97
CA VAL A 170 5.87 -0.81 8.48
C VAL A 170 6.93 -1.77 7.97
N GLN A 171 6.69 -3.08 8.06
CA GLN A 171 7.62 -4.09 7.56
C GLN A 171 7.85 -3.96 6.04
N ALA A 172 6.80 -3.72 5.27
CA ALA A 172 6.92 -3.54 3.82
C ALA A 172 7.65 -2.25 3.42
N LEU A 173 7.44 -1.15 4.16
CA LEU A 173 7.95 0.17 3.78
C LEU A 173 9.28 0.53 4.44
N LEU A 174 9.51 0.11 5.69
CA LEU A 174 10.73 0.42 6.47
C LEU A 174 11.63 -0.81 6.69
N GLY A 175 11.14 -2.03 6.41
CA GLY A 175 11.86 -3.26 6.71
C GLY A 175 12.08 -3.50 8.21
N SER A 176 11.26 -2.88 9.08
CA SER A 176 11.38 -2.95 10.54
C SER A 176 10.30 -3.84 11.15
N ASP A 177 10.68 -4.63 12.13
CA ASP A 177 9.77 -5.46 12.94
C ASP A 177 9.53 -4.84 14.34
N GLU A 178 10.01 -3.60 14.56
CA GLU A 178 9.79 -2.90 15.83
C GLU A 178 8.31 -2.62 16.09
N ALA A 179 7.95 -2.56 17.37
CA ALA A 179 6.58 -2.23 17.79
C ALA A 179 6.16 -0.84 17.31
N ILE A 180 4.93 -0.70 16.84
CA ILE A 180 4.36 0.57 16.35
C ILE A 180 4.56 1.70 17.36
N GLY A 181 4.39 1.42 18.67
CA GLY A 181 4.55 2.40 19.73
C GLY A 181 5.95 3.02 19.82
N LYS A 182 7.00 2.35 19.29
CA LYS A 182 8.37 2.88 19.22
C LYS A 182 8.64 3.67 17.94
N LEU A 183 7.92 3.37 16.88
CA LEU A 183 8.14 3.96 15.55
C LEU A 183 7.24 5.18 15.31
N ARG A 184 6.05 5.24 15.93
CA ARG A 184 5.11 6.35 15.77
C ARG A 184 5.61 7.66 16.35
N GLY A 185 4.92 8.76 16.05
CA GLY A 185 5.18 10.09 16.62
C GLY A 185 6.43 10.80 16.06
N ARG A 186 6.99 10.30 14.96
CA ARG A 186 8.13 10.89 14.26
C ARG A 186 8.06 10.63 12.77
N VAL A 187 8.78 11.45 12.00
CA VAL A 187 8.93 11.27 10.56
C VAL A 187 10.13 10.36 10.30
N HIS A 188 9.92 9.34 9.49
CA HIS A 188 10.95 8.45 8.95
C HIS A 188 11.23 8.84 7.50
N ASP A 189 12.35 8.39 6.97
CA ASP A 189 12.66 8.50 5.54
C ASP A 189 12.48 7.14 4.85
N ARG A 190 11.83 7.14 3.70
CA ARG A 190 11.78 6.01 2.80
C ARG A 190 12.24 6.42 1.42
N ARG A 191 13.55 6.28 1.17
CA ARG A 191 14.17 6.61 -0.12
C ARG A 191 13.84 8.04 -0.59
N GLY A 192 13.93 8.99 0.33
CA GLY A 192 13.65 10.40 0.08
C GLY A 192 12.18 10.79 0.20
N VAL A 193 11.26 9.86 0.50
CA VAL A 193 9.85 10.17 0.77
C VAL A 193 9.60 10.11 2.28
N PRO A 194 9.14 11.20 2.91
CA PRO A 194 8.73 11.20 4.31
C PRO A 194 7.70 10.11 4.60
N LEU A 195 7.83 9.44 5.73
CA LEU A 195 6.93 8.37 6.16
C LEU A 195 6.58 8.52 7.64
N ILE A 196 5.30 8.43 7.96
CA ILE A 196 4.79 8.41 9.33
C ILE A 196 4.17 7.04 9.58
N VAL A 197 4.41 6.52 10.80
CA VAL A 197 3.86 5.25 11.28
C VAL A 197 2.71 5.54 12.23
N THR A 198 1.59 4.83 12.07
CA THR A 198 0.46 4.89 13.00
C THR A 198 -0.21 3.54 13.17
N TYR A 199 -1.14 3.45 14.10
CA TYR A 199 -1.93 2.24 14.35
C TYR A 199 -2.93 1.98 13.22
N HIS A 200 -3.15 0.69 12.95
CA HIS A 200 -4.19 0.29 11.98
C HIS A 200 -5.59 0.57 12.54
N PRO A 201 -6.54 1.11 11.75
CA PRO A 201 -7.88 1.42 12.23
C PRO A 201 -8.62 0.23 12.87
N ALA A 202 -8.43 -0.99 12.37
CA ALA A 202 -9.00 -2.19 12.98
C ALA A 202 -8.47 -2.45 14.40
N TYR A 203 -7.24 -2.07 14.72
CA TYR A 203 -6.70 -2.11 16.07
C TYR A 203 -7.36 -1.05 16.95
N LEU A 204 -7.53 0.18 16.46
CA LEU A 204 -8.14 1.29 17.18
C LEU A 204 -9.62 1.06 17.52
N LEU A 205 -10.32 0.22 16.76
CA LEU A 205 -11.69 -0.19 17.09
C LEU A 205 -11.74 -1.08 18.34
N ARG A 206 -10.66 -1.80 18.66
CA ARG A 206 -10.54 -2.69 19.83
C ARG A 206 -9.83 -2.00 21.00
N THR A 207 -8.93 -1.05 20.71
CA THR A 207 -8.09 -0.38 21.72
C THR A 207 -8.32 1.12 21.64
N LEU A 208 -9.43 1.56 22.25
CA LEU A 208 -9.91 2.95 22.14
C LEU A 208 -8.92 3.97 22.71
N ALA A 209 -8.16 3.61 23.76
CA ALA A 209 -7.17 4.48 24.39
C ALA A 209 -6.06 4.96 23.42
N ASP A 210 -5.74 4.15 22.38
CA ASP A 210 -4.71 4.50 21.42
C ASP A 210 -5.22 5.43 20.29
N LYS A 211 -6.51 5.78 20.28
CA LYS A 211 -7.04 6.75 19.31
C LYS A 211 -6.42 8.14 19.47
N ALA A 212 -6.15 8.57 20.70
CA ALA A 212 -5.46 9.83 20.97
C ALA A 212 -4.06 9.84 20.33
N ARG A 213 -3.31 8.75 20.49
CA ARG A 213 -1.99 8.60 19.89
C ARG A 213 -2.04 8.59 18.34
N ALA A 214 -3.05 7.90 17.77
CA ALA A 214 -3.24 7.93 16.32
C ALA A 214 -3.62 9.33 15.82
N TRP A 215 -4.33 10.10 16.64
CA TRP A 215 -4.63 11.51 16.34
C TRP A 215 -3.35 12.36 16.30
N ASP A 216 -2.43 12.19 17.27
CA ASP A 216 -1.14 12.88 17.25
C ASP A 216 -0.35 12.57 15.96
N ASP A 217 -0.40 11.32 15.48
CA ASP A 217 0.25 10.92 14.22
C ASP A 217 -0.39 11.60 13.01
N LEU A 218 -1.71 11.77 13.01
CA LEU A 218 -2.42 12.50 11.94
C LEU A 218 -2.16 13.99 11.97
N CYS A 219 -2.05 14.62 13.16
CA CYS A 219 -1.64 16.00 13.30
C CYS A 219 -0.21 16.21 12.77
N LEU A 220 0.71 15.27 13.05
CA LEU A 220 2.04 15.26 12.47
C LEU A 220 1.99 15.16 10.94
N ALA A 221 1.14 14.28 10.40
CA ALA A 221 0.95 14.14 8.96
C ALA A 221 0.41 15.43 8.32
N ALA A 222 -0.57 16.07 8.96
CA ALA A 222 -1.12 17.35 8.51
C ALA A 222 -0.04 18.45 8.49
N SER A 223 0.80 18.50 9.53
CA SER A 223 1.94 19.44 9.61
C SER A 223 2.94 19.23 8.48
N VAL A 224 3.34 17.97 8.21
CA VAL A 224 4.29 17.65 7.12
C VAL A 224 3.72 17.99 5.74
N LEU A 225 2.41 17.87 5.58
CA LEU A 225 1.71 18.21 4.34
C LEU A 225 1.34 19.70 4.23
N GLU A 226 1.59 20.49 5.27
CA GLU A 226 1.19 21.90 5.36
C GLU A 226 -0.32 22.08 5.09
N LEU A 227 -1.14 21.24 5.70
CA LEU A 227 -2.58 21.36 5.60
C LEU A 227 -3.08 22.52 6.48
N PRO A 228 -4.14 23.23 6.07
CA PRO A 228 -4.73 24.27 6.91
C PRO A 228 -5.26 23.67 8.22
N ALA A 229 -5.09 24.42 9.32
CA ALA A 229 -5.56 24.06 10.64
C ALA A 229 -7.09 24.04 10.75
#